data_a6bccc615aac0381734ee1df3e739974
#
_entry.id   a6bccc615aac0381734ee1df3e739974
#
_cell.length_a   1.000
_cell.length_b   1.000
_cell.length_c   1.000
_cell.angle_alpha   90.00
_cell.angle_beta   90.00
_cell.angle_gamma   90.00
#
_symmetry.space_group_name_H-M   'P 1'
#
loop_
_entity.id
_entity.type
_entity.pdbx_description
1 polymer ?
#
loop_
_entity_poly.entity_id
_entity_poly.type
_entity_poly.pdbx_seq_one_letter_code
_entity_poly.pdbx_strand_id
1 'polypeptide(L)'
;FDRENNLVLCRVAFLYGDTEIDPFAPQAAPVEGDERIMLLRDAAAERRALDLLAAFGFRMQKGRVILGGQEPIYRFLTEGIYRMQENAEVYCSDEFRKMTPRKPHFVGTLRMQDGALRLEMTENGEPAPEVVDILRALRDRKKYFRLKDGSFLDLSEMDEWREMAEAAVGGETGEPEDEEKNARGVMEIATYRAAYMTSLLESGGIPVKVEDSVKNMVGSLQDDGEPCPAPLDQLLRPYQMRGFMWMQALDRLHMGGILADDMGLGKTLQVI
;
A
#
# COMPACT_ATOMS: atom_id res chain seq x y z
N PHE A 1 -2.43 14.98 -18.56
CA PHE A 1 -1.35 14.21 -17.96
C PHE A 1 -0.53 13.51 -19.04
N ASP A 2 0.77 13.65 -18.99
CA ASP A 2 1.71 12.97 -19.88
C ASP A 2 2.19 11.69 -19.17
N ARG A 3 1.68 10.52 -19.61
CA ARG A 3 2.00 9.22 -19.00
C ARG A 3 3.44 8.78 -19.28
N GLU A 4 3.97 9.08 -20.46
CA GLU A 4 5.32 8.65 -20.85
C GLU A 4 6.40 9.32 -20.00
N ASN A 5 6.22 10.62 -19.71
CA ASN A 5 7.17 11.40 -18.92
C ASN A 5 6.75 11.55 -17.45
N ASN A 6 5.61 11.00 -17.06
CA ASN A 6 5.06 11.11 -15.70
C ASN A 6 4.91 12.56 -15.22
N LEU A 7 4.33 13.41 -16.07
CA LEU A 7 4.20 14.85 -15.84
C LEU A 7 2.74 15.29 -15.88
N VAL A 8 2.36 16.17 -14.97
CA VAL A 8 1.14 16.93 -15.05
C VAL A 8 1.43 18.20 -15.85
N LEU A 9 0.64 18.44 -16.90
CA LEU A 9 0.71 19.64 -17.72
C LEU A 9 -0.38 20.60 -17.24
N CYS A 10 -0.01 21.85 -17.03
CA CYS A 10 -0.92 22.93 -16.66
C CYS A 10 -0.90 24.02 -17.72
N ARG A 11 -2.08 24.52 -18.08
CA ARG A 11 -2.25 25.78 -18.83
C ARG A 11 -2.83 26.81 -17.89
N VAL A 12 -2.25 27.98 -17.86
CA VAL A 12 -2.72 29.11 -17.06
C VAL A 12 -3.19 30.20 -18.01
N ALA A 13 -4.38 30.74 -17.75
CA ALA A 13 -4.91 31.89 -18.45
C ALA A 13 -5.54 32.88 -17.49
N PHE A 14 -5.33 34.17 -17.68
CA PHE A 14 -6.01 35.22 -16.95
C PHE A 14 -7.08 35.86 -17.83
N LEU A 15 -8.31 35.89 -17.32
CA LEU A 15 -9.46 36.40 -18.06
C LEU A 15 -9.81 37.81 -17.56
N TYR A 16 -9.89 38.76 -18.49
CA TYR A 16 -10.31 40.12 -18.24
C TYR A 16 -11.45 40.47 -19.23
N GLY A 17 -12.69 40.27 -18.80
CA GLY A 17 -13.81 40.30 -19.71
C GLY A 17 -13.65 39.25 -20.82
N ASP A 18 -13.70 39.68 -22.08
CA ASP A 18 -13.54 38.78 -23.24
C ASP A 18 -12.06 38.57 -23.63
N THR A 19 -11.12 39.12 -22.88
CA THR A 19 -9.68 39.02 -23.20
C THR A 19 -9.00 37.95 -22.36
N GLU A 20 -8.42 36.95 -23.01
CA GLU A 20 -7.61 35.89 -22.39
C GLU A 20 -6.12 36.28 -22.49
N ILE A 21 -5.40 36.23 -21.37
CA ILE A 21 -3.96 36.49 -21.28
C ILE A 21 -3.24 35.24 -20.83
N ASP A 22 -2.33 34.76 -21.67
CA ASP A 22 -1.35 33.76 -21.29
C ASP A 22 -0.17 34.45 -20.60
N PRO A 23 0.09 34.22 -19.29
CA PRO A 23 1.19 34.88 -18.57
C PRO A 23 2.57 34.51 -19.08
N PHE A 24 2.68 33.45 -19.86
CA PHE A 24 3.94 32.89 -20.37
C PHE A 24 4.16 33.12 -21.86
N ALA A 25 3.17 33.69 -22.55
CA ALA A 25 3.34 34.07 -23.94
C ALA A 25 4.29 35.28 -24.08
N PRO A 26 5.11 35.35 -25.13
CA PRO A 26 5.86 36.56 -25.42
C PRO A 26 4.89 37.73 -25.57
N GLN A 27 5.14 38.84 -24.82
CA GLN A 27 4.31 40.03 -24.98
C GLN A 27 4.38 40.50 -26.45
N ALA A 28 3.26 40.47 -27.13
CA ALA A 28 3.17 41.08 -28.43
C ALA A 28 3.51 42.55 -28.33
N ALA A 29 4.41 43.03 -29.21
CA ALA A 29 4.68 44.44 -29.31
C ALA A 29 3.37 45.21 -29.60
N PRO A 30 3.16 46.39 -29.00
CA PRO A 30 1.95 47.16 -29.24
C PRO A 30 1.82 47.47 -30.74
N VAL A 31 0.73 47.01 -31.35
CA VAL A 31 0.41 47.34 -32.74
C VAL A 31 0.01 48.82 -32.75
N GLU A 32 0.72 49.63 -33.52
CA GLU A 32 0.30 51.02 -33.77
C GLU A 32 -0.94 51.03 -34.65
N GLY A 33 -2.07 51.40 -34.09
CA GLY A 33 -3.32 51.59 -34.82
C GLY A 33 -4.54 51.56 -33.94
N ASP A 34 -5.24 52.71 -33.90
CA ASP A 34 -6.59 53.00 -33.44
C ASP A 34 -7.14 52.36 -32.13
N GLU A 35 -7.69 53.29 -31.30
CA GLU A 35 -8.36 53.07 -30.05
C GLU A 35 -7.67 52.09 -29.05
N ARG A 36 -6.73 52.63 -28.30
CA ARG A 36 -6.05 51.89 -27.23
C ARG A 36 -7.05 51.62 -26.08
N ILE A 37 -7.65 50.47 -26.10
CA ILE A 37 -8.28 49.88 -24.90
C ILE A 37 -7.12 49.50 -23.96
N MET A 38 -6.95 50.31 -22.91
CA MET A 38 -5.94 50.02 -21.88
C MET A 38 -6.52 49.01 -20.90
N LEU A 39 -6.08 47.78 -21.02
CA LEU A 39 -6.47 46.71 -20.11
C LEU A 39 -5.78 46.92 -18.76
N LEU A 40 -6.57 47.18 -17.71
CA LEU A 40 -6.05 47.28 -16.34
C LEU A 40 -5.96 45.86 -15.74
N ARG A 41 -4.74 45.33 -15.65
CA ARG A 41 -4.48 43.99 -15.09
C ARG A 41 -4.30 44.07 -13.59
N ASP A 42 -4.82 43.09 -12.83
CA ASP A 42 -4.50 42.89 -11.43
C ASP A 42 -3.24 42.03 -11.28
N ALA A 43 -2.09 42.67 -11.47
CA ALA A 43 -0.78 42.03 -11.39
C ALA A 43 -0.52 41.37 -10.02
N ALA A 44 -1.18 41.84 -8.96
CA ALA A 44 -1.03 41.25 -7.63
C ALA A 44 -1.81 39.91 -7.52
N ALA A 45 -3.03 39.83 -8.07
CA ALA A 45 -3.80 38.61 -8.11
C ALA A 45 -3.14 37.56 -9.04
N GLU A 46 -2.69 37.98 -10.23
CA GLU A 46 -1.97 37.12 -11.15
C GLU A 46 -0.72 36.50 -10.50
N ARG A 47 0.07 37.34 -9.81
CA ARG A 47 1.27 36.87 -9.11
C ARG A 47 0.96 35.87 -8.02
N ARG A 48 -0.09 36.13 -7.21
CA ARG A 48 -0.52 35.17 -6.16
C ARG A 48 -0.89 33.81 -6.76
N ALA A 49 -1.58 33.78 -7.88
CA ALA A 49 -1.94 32.52 -8.56
C ALA A 49 -0.70 31.77 -9.06
N LEU A 50 0.26 32.46 -9.66
CA LEU A 50 1.51 31.87 -10.12
C LEU A 50 2.40 31.41 -8.94
N ASP A 51 2.49 32.19 -7.87
CA ASP A 51 3.25 31.82 -6.68
C ASP A 51 2.65 30.58 -6.01
N LEU A 52 1.32 30.43 -6.03
CA LEU A 52 0.63 29.24 -5.53
C LEU A 52 0.98 27.99 -6.36
N LEU A 53 0.99 28.06 -7.68
CA LEU A 53 1.45 26.97 -8.55
C LEU A 53 2.90 26.61 -8.27
N ALA A 54 3.78 27.62 -8.15
CA ALA A 54 5.19 27.39 -7.84
C ALA A 54 5.38 26.72 -6.47
N ALA A 55 4.57 27.06 -5.46
CA ALA A 55 4.61 26.43 -4.13
C ALA A 55 4.28 24.94 -4.16
N PHE A 56 3.47 24.47 -5.12
CA PHE A 56 3.22 23.05 -5.35
C PHE A 56 4.29 22.38 -6.21
N GLY A 57 5.27 23.14 -6.72
CA GLY A 57 6.39 22.61 -7.49
C GLY A 57 6.22 22.66 -9.00
N PHE A 58 5.20 23.36 -9.51
CA PHE A 58 5.10 23.62 -10.93
C PHE A 58 6.27 24.46 -11.45
N ARG A 59 6.77 24.10 -12.61
CA ARG A 59 7.91 24.75 -13.24
C ARG A 59 7.65 24.99 -14.73
N MET A 60 8.24 26.06 -15.25
CA MET A 60 8.26 26.29 -16.68
C MET A 60 9.36 25.43 -17.34
N GLN A 61 8.97 24.60 -18.31
CA GLN A 61 9.92 23.83 -19.11
C GLN A 61 9.47 23.82 -20.57
N LYS A 62 10.34 24.25 -21.48
CA LYS A 62 10.06 24.31 -22.92
C LYS A 62 8.72 24.99 -23.26
N GLY A 63 8.41 26.11 -22.60
CA GLY A 63 7.17 26.87 -22.83
C GLY A 63 5.90 26.23 -22.25
N ARG A 64 6.02 25.20 -21.41
CA ARG A 64 4.89 24.54 -20.74
C ARG A 64 5.07 24.57 -19.23
N VAL A 65 3.99 24.75 -18.50
CA VAL A 65 3.96 24.64 -17.03
C VAL A 65 3.77 23.17 -16.69
N ILE A 66 4.72 22.57 -16.00
CA ILE A 66 4.73 21.14 -15.68
C ILE A 66 4.94 20.90 -14.19
N LEU A 67 4.37 19.81 -13.70
CA LEU A 67 4.62 19.26 -12.37
C LEU A 67 5.08 17.82 -12.54
N GLY A 68 6.23 17.48 -11.97
CA GLY A 68 6.79 16.13 -11.99
C GLY A 68 7.13 15.63 -10.61
N GLY A 69 7.28 14.29 -10.51
CA GLY A 69 7.57 13.61 -9.25
C GLY A 69 6.30 13.13 -8.52
N GLN A 70 6.38 11.97 -7.90
CA GLN A 70 5.21 11.33 -7.28
C GLN A 70 4.67 12.18 -6.11
N GLU A 71 5.53 12.59 -5.19
CA GLU A 71 5.15 13.38 -4.01
C GLU A 71 4.53 14.75 -4.36
N PRO A 72 5.13 15.58 -5.25
CA PRO A 72 4.50 16.83 -5.66
C PRO A 72 3.15 16.63 -6.36
N ILE A 73 3.01 15.60 -7.20
CA ILE A 73 1.75 15.30 -7.87
C ILE A 73 0.70 14.87 -6.84
N TYR A 74 1.03 13.96 -5.91
CA TYR A 74 0.12 13.54 -4.86
C TYR A 74 -0.35 14.72 -4.00
N ARG A 75 0.58 15.56 -3.54
CA ARG A 75 0.27 16.76 -2.75
C ARG A 75 -0.61 17.75 -3.52
N PHE A 76 -0.37 17.91 -4.81
CA PHE A 76 -1.22 18.78 -5.63
C PHE A 76 -2.63 18.21 -5.79
N LEU A 77 -2.78 16.88 -5.99
CA LEU A 77 -4.08 16.21 -6.09
C LEU A 77 -4.89 16.30 -4.79
N THR A 78 -4.22 16.21 -3.63
CA THR A 78 -4.90 16.21 -2.31
C THR A 78 -5.18 17.61 -1.76
N GLU A 79 -4.28 18.55 -1.99
CA GLU A 79 -4.37 19.89 -1.40
C GLU A 79 -4.42 21.00 -2.45
N GLY A 80 -3.62 20.86 -3.52
CA GLY A 80 -3.39 21.94 -4.47
C GLY A 80 -4.61 22.34 -5.26
N ILE A 81 -5.38 21.36 -5.73
CA ILE A 81 -6.60 21.61 -6.51
C ILE A 81 -7.60 22.43 -5.68
N TYR A 82 -7.83 22.07 -4.42
CA TYR A 82 -8.76 22.81 -3.54
C TYR A 82 -8.31 24.25 -3.33
N ARG A 83 -7.02 24.45 -3.05
CA ARG A 83 -6.46 25.80 -2.88
C ARG A 83 -6.52 26.64 -4.15
N MET A 84 -6.34 25.98 -5.32
CA MET A 84 -6.48 26.68 -6.60
C MET A 84 -7.93 27.08 -6.85
N GLN A 85 -8.89 26.20 -6.54
CA GLN A 85 -10.33 26.48 -6.73
C GLN A 85 -10.87 27.63 -5.87
N GLU A 86 -10.20 27.96 -4.76
CA GLU A 86 -10.54 29.14 -3.96
C GLU A 86 -10.30 30.47 -4.70
N ASN A 87 -9.40 30.49 -5.68
CA ASN A 87 -8.92 31.68 -6.35
C ASN A 87 -9.03 31.66 -7.88
N ALA A 88 -9.37 30.50 -8.46
CA ALA A 88 -9.42 30.29 -9.90
C ALA A 88 -10.41 29.19 -10.28
N GLU A 89 -10.88 29.22 -11.52
CA GLU A 89 -11.60 28.11 -12.13
C GLU A 89 -10.58 27.05 -12.58
N VAL A 90 -10.75 25.80 -12.12
CA VAL A 90 -9.85 24.70 -12.41
C VAL A 90 -10.54 23.66 -13.26
N TYR A 91 -10.04 23.47 -14.47
CA TYR A 91 -10.51 22.46 -15.41
C TYR A 91 -9.52 21.31 -15.48
N CYS A 92 -9.99 20.10 -15.24
CA CYS A 92 -9.17 18.89 -15.25
C CYS A 92 -9.61 17.96 -16.38
N SER A 93 -8.63 17.39 -17.10
CA SER A 93 -8.90 16.32 -18.07
C SER A 93 -9.35 15.04 -17.36
N ASP A 94 -10.03 14.14 -18.07
CA ASP A 94 -10.51 12.89 -17.49
C ASP A 94 -9.33 11.99 -17.05
N GLU A 95 -8.21 12.02 -17.78
CA GLU A 95 -7.00 11.30 -17.40
C GLU A 95 -6.41 11.83 -16.09
N PHE A 96 -6.43 13.13 -15.89
CA PHE A 96 -5.97 13.73 -14.64
C PHE A 96 -6.91 13.42 -13.48
N ARG A 97 -8.22 13.41 -13.70
CA ARG A 97 -9.22 13.05 -12.67
C ARG A 97 -9.06 11.61 -12.21
N LYS A 98 -8.69 10.68 -13.10
CA LYS A 98 -8.42 9.27 -12.74
C LYS A 98 -7.24 9.10 -11.79
N MET A 99 -6.35 10.10 -11.69
CA MET A 99 -5.22 10.08 -10.75
C MET A 99 -5.62 10.49 -9.33
N THR A 100 -6.83 11.04 -9.12
CA THR A 100 -7.28 11.48 -7.78
C THR A 100 -7.12 10.33 -6.79
N PRO A 101 -6.43 10.57 -5.65
CA PRO A 101 -6.22 9.55 -4.65
C PRO A 101 -7.55 9.00 -4.12
N ARG A 102 -7.64 7.68 -4.05
CA ARG A 102 -8.82 6.98 -3.54
C ARG A 102 -8.44 6.08 -2.37
N LYS A 103 -9.33 5.90 -1.42
CA LYS A 103 -9.17 4.94 -0.35
C LYS A 103 -9.43 3.54 -0.92
N PRO A 104 -8.51 2.59 -0.77
CA PRO A 104 -8.75 1.23 -1.22
C PRO A 104 -9.75 0.51 -0.29
N HIS A 105 -10.56 -0.36 -0.87
CA HIS A 105 -11.48 -1.24 -0.14
C HIS A 105 -11.06 -2.69 -0.39
N PHE A 106 -10.05 -3.12 0.36
CA PHE A 106 -9.56 -4.49 0.25
C PHE A 106 -10.40 -5.46 1.06
N VAL A 107 -10.64 -6.63 0.47
CA VAL A 107 -11.16 -7.82 1.14
C VAL A 107 -10.18 -8.95 0.87
N GLY A 108 -9.89 -9.77 1.85
CA GLY A 108 -8.91 -10.84 1.71
C GLY A 108 -9.42 -12.19 2.19
N THR A 109 -8.66 -13.22 1.81
CA THR A 109 -8.83 -14.59 2.30
C THR A 109 -7.46 -15.18 2.59
N LEU A 110 -7.28 -15.69 3.80
CA LEU A 110 -6.09 -16.43 4.20
C LEU A 110 -6.42 -17.92 4.15
N ARG A 111 -5.66 -18.68 3.35
CA ARG A 111 -5.88 -20.13 3.15
C ARG A 111 -4.59 -20.92 3.01
N MET A 112 -4.68 -22.23 3.28
CA MET A 112 -3.63 -23.18 2.94
C MET A 112 -3.93 -23.77 1.56
N GLN A 113 -2.96 -23.68 0.64
CA GLN A 113 -3.07 -24.30 -0.68
C GLN A 113 -1.70 -24.84 -1.11
N ASP A 114 -1.66 -26.09 -1.56
CA ASP A 114 -0.44 -26.76 -2.02
C ASP A 114 0.72 -26.71 -1.00
N GLY A 115 0.40 -26.76 0.31
CA GLY A 115 1.38 -26.68 1.40
C GLY A 115 1.88 -25.27 1.72
N ALA A 116 1.42 -24.25 1.02
CA ALA A 116 1.76 -22.87 1.26
C ALA A 116 0.60 -22.08 1.89
N LEU A 117 0.91 -21.16 2.78
CA LEU A 117 -0.02 -20.18 3.32
C LEU A 117 -0.16 -19.03 2.33
N ARG A 118 -1.37 -18.80 1.82
CA ARG A 118 -1.66 -17.77 0.83
C ARG A 118 -2.64 -16.75 1.35
N LEU A 119 -2.29 -15.49 1.16
CA LEU A 119 -3.19 -14.35 1.32
C LEU A 119 -3.64 -13.90 -0.07
N GLU A 120 -4.92 -14.01 -0.32
CA GLU A 120 -5.55 -13.50 -1.54
C GLU A 120 -6.29 -12.22 -1.21
N MET A 121 -6.06 -11.18 -2.00
CA MET A 121 -6.72 -9.90 -1.82
C MET A 121 -7.47 -9.49 -3.06
N THR A 122 -8.67 -8.97 -2.84
CA THR A 122 -9.52 -8.39 -3.88
C THR A 122 -9.89 -6.96 -3.51
N GLU A 123 -10.14 -6.15 -4.53
CA GLU A 123 -10.70 -4.82 -4.42
C GLU A 123 -11.95 -4.74 -5.29
N ASN A 124 -13.11 -4.41 -4.69
CA ASN A 124 -14.42 -4.40 -5.38
C ASN A 124 -14.77 -5.72 -6.11
N GLY A 125 -14.29 -6.86 -5.59
CA GLY A 125 -14.55 -8.18 -6.15
C GLY A 125 -13.58 -8.64 -7.24
N GLU A 126 -12.67 -7.77 -7.69
CA GLU A 126 -11.61 -8.10 -8.63
C GLU A 126 -10.27 -8.34 -7.90
N PRO A 127 -9.36 -9.16 -8.42
CA PRO A 127 -8.03 -9.32 -7.83
C PRO A 127 -7.34 -7.96 -7.63
N ALA A 128 -6.80 -7.73 -6.42
CA ALA A 128 -6.04 -6.50 -6.14
C ALA A 128 -4.63 -6.62 -6.73
N PRO A 129 -4.32 -5.95 -7.85
CA PRO A 129 -2.98 -6.01 -8.42
C PRO A 129 -1.97 -5.34 -7.49
N GLU A 130 -0.71 -5.74 -7.60
CA GLU A 130 0.40 -5.14 -6.85
C GLU A 130 0.23 -5.24 -5.32
N VAL A 131 -0.52 -6.26 -4.84
CA VAL A 131 -0.85 -6.45 -3.42
C VAL A 131 0.39 -6.45 -2.53
N VAL A 132 1.45 -7.08 -2.97
CA VAL A 132 2.70 -7.17 -2.23
C VAL A 132 3.37 -5.82 -2.08
N ASP A 133 3.40 -5.04 -3.16
CA ASP A 133 3.98 -3.69 -3.14
C ASP A 133 3.14 -2.73 -2.29
N ILE A 134 1.81 -2.89 -2.31
CA ILE A 134 0.88 -2.14 -1.45
C ILE A 134 1.13 -2.49 0.02
N LEU A 135 1.25 -3.79 0.36
CA LEU A 135 1.53 -4.23 1.73
C LEU A 135 2.91 -3.76 2.21
N ARG A 136 3.93 -3.76 1.33
CA ARG A 136 5.23 -3.16 1.63
C ARG A 136 5.10 -1.66 1.92
N ALA A 137 4.34 -0.94 1.10
CA ALA A 137 4.12 0.49 1.31
C ALA A 137 3.40 0.77 2.65
N LEU A 138 2.44 -0.07 3.04
CA LEU A 138 1.76 0.00 4.35
C LEU A 138 2.73 -0.26 5.50
N ARG A 139 3.54 -1.34 5.43
CA ARG A 139 4.60 -1.64 6.40
C ARG A 139 5.57 -0.47 6.56
N ASP A 140 5.99 0.11 5.44
CA ASP A 140 6.92 1.24 5.40
C ASP A 140 6.25 2.58 5.78
N ARG A 141 4.99 2.55 6.23
CA ARG A 141 4.20 3.70 6.68
C ARG A 141 4.08 4.82 5.65
N LYS A 142 4.05 4.46 4.35
CA LYS A 142 3.81 5.42 3.29
C LYS A 142 2.38 5.95 3.38
N LYS A 143 2.19 7.22 3.06
CA LYS A 143 0.87 7.86 3.05
C LYS A 143 0.05 7.50 1.83
N TYR A 144 0.71 7.09 0.75
CA TYR A 144 0.09 6.71 -0.50
C TYR A 144 0.90 5.63 -1.22
N PHE A 145 0.24 4.95 -2.14
CA PHE A 145 0.87 4.06 -3.12
C PHE A 145 0.41 4.45 -4.52
N ARG A 146 1.31 4.44 -5.49
CA ARG A 146 1.00 4.72 -6.87
C ARG A 146 0.96 3.43 -7.67
N LEU A 147 -0.21 3.13 -8.24
CA LEU A 147 -0.41 1.96 -9.09
C LEU A 147 0.27 2.12 -10.46
N LYS A 148 0.51 1.01 -11.15
CA LYS A 148 1.09 0.99 -12.51
C LYS A 148 0.24 1.73 -13.53
N ASP A 149 -1.07 1.84 -13.33
CA ASP A 149 -1.97 2.61 -14.17
C ASP A 149 -1.83 4.14 -13.96
N GLY A 150 -1.03 4.56 -12.97
CA GLY A 150 -0.75 5.95 -12.62
C GLY A 150 -1.70 6.53 -11.58
N SER A 151 -2.74 5.84 -11.16
CA SER A 151 -3.64 6.27 -10.09
C SER A 151 -2.98 6.14 -8.71
N PHE A 152 -3.53 6.84 -7.71
CA PHE A 152 -3.02 6.81 -6.35
C PHE A 152 -4.01 6.14 -5.40
N LEU A 153 -3.48 5.31 -4.51
CA LEU A 153 -4.18 4.82 -3.33
C LEU A 153 -3.78 5.67 -2.13
N ASP A 154 -4.75 6.16 -1.38
CA ASP A 154 -4.53 6.83 -0.10
C ASP A 154 -4.45 5.78 1.01
N LEU A 155 -3.29 5.66 1.64
CA LEU A 155 -3.00 4.70 2.70
C LEU A 155 -2.96 5.36 4.09
N SER A 156 -3.31 6.64 4.20
CA SER A 156 -3.13 7.43 5.44
C SER A 156 -3.96 6.93 6.62
N GLU A 157 -5.14 6.35 6.36
CA GLU A 157 -6.08 5.88 7.38
C GLU A 157 -6.19 4.34 7.44
N MET A 158 -5.12 3.62 7.08
CA MET A 158 -5.09 2.16 7.04
C MET A 158 -4.22 1.55 8.14
N ASP A 159 -4.33 2.05 9.38
CA ASP A 159 -3.47 1.62 10.48
C ASP A 159 -3.62 0.13 10.84
N GLU A 160 -4.84 -0.40 10.81
CA GLU A 160 -5.12 -1.84 11.03
C GLU A 160 -4.41 -2.72 9.98
N TRP A 161 -4.42 -2.28 8.71
CA TRP A 161 -3.74 -2.98 7.63
C TRP A 161 -2.21 -2.95 7.76
N ARG A 162 -1.64 -1.97 8.46
CA ARG A 162 -0.18 -1.87 8.68
C ARG A 162 0.34 -3.00 9.55
N GLU A 163 -0.39 -3.35 10.62
CA GLU A 163 0.00 -4.45 11.49
C GLU A 163 -0.06 -5.78 10.72
N MET A 164 -1.11 -6.00 9.94
CA MET A 164 -1.23 -7.16 9.07
C MET A 164 -0.13 -7.20 8.01
N ALA A 165 0.20 -6.06 7.40
CA ALA A 165 1.27 -5.96 6.41
C ALA A 165 2.65 -6.27 7.02
N GLU A 166 2.92 -5.80 8.24
CA GLU A 166 4.14 -6.14 8.99
C GLU A 166 4.22 -7.65 9.27
N ALA A 167 3.11 -8.25 9.68
CA ALA A 167 3.01 -9.68 9.89
C ALA A 167 3.17 -10.49 8.59
N ALA A 168 2.62 -10.03 7.48
CA ALA A 168 2.67 -10.72 6.20
C ALA A 168 4.04 -10.58 5.51
N VAL A 169 4.58 -9.37 5.43
CA VAL A 169 5.80 -9.03 4.66
C VAL A 169 7.08 -9.11 5.49
N GLY A 170 7.01 -9.10 6.82
CA GLY A 170 8.15 -8.97 7.74
C GLY A 170 9.11 -10.17 7.84
N GLY A 171 9.19 -11.07 6.87
CA GLY A 171 10.18 -12.15 6.77
C GLY A 171 11.11 -11.98 5.58
N GLU A 172 12.33 -12.45 5.73
CA GLU A 172 13.36 -12.50 4.68
C GLU A 172 12.99 -13.48 3.54
N THR A 173 11.87 -13.26 2.87
CA THR A 173 11.66 -13.89 1.57
C THR A 173 12.14 -12.90 0.51
N GLY A 174 13.48 -12.77 0.43
CA GLY A 174 14.16 -12.00 -0.62
C GLY A 174 14.14 -12.69 -1.98
N GLU A 175 13.26 -13.64 -2.21
CA GLU A 175 13.05 -14.17 -3.54
C GLU A 175 12.23 -13.19 -4.39
N PRO A 176 12.58 -13.04 -5.67
CA PRO A 176 11.76 -12.24 -6.58
C PRO A 176 10.36 -12.84 -6.58
N GLU A 177 9.40 -12.05 -6.11
CA GLU A 177 8.02 -12.47 -6.09
C GLU A 177 7.59 -12.81 -7.50
N ASP A 178 6.85 -13.90 -7.62
CA ASP A 178 6.22 -14.32 -8.85
C ASP A 178 5.27 -13.19 -9.30
N GLU A 179 5.72 -12.43 -10.32
CA GLU A 179 4.95 -11.28 -10.86
C GLU A 179 3.54 -11.70 -11.26
N GLU A 180 3.34 -12.97 -11.66
CA GLU A 180 2.03 -13.49 -12.02
C GLU A 180 1.12 -13.62 -10.79
N LYS A 181 1.63 -14.07 -9.65
CA LYS A 181 0.87 -14.13 -8.39
C LYS A 181 0.52 -12.75 -7.88
N ASN A 182 1.47 -11.82 -7.89
CA ASN A 182 1.25 -10.43 -7.48
C ASN A 182 0.19 -9.74 -8.37
N ALA A 183 0.20 -9.99 -9.68
CA ALA A 183 -0.82 -9.49 -10.59
C ALA A 183 -2.21 -10.06 -10.32
N ARG A 184 -2.29 -11.27 -9.74
CA ARG A 184 -3.55 -11.93 -9.34
C ARG A 184 -4.00 -11.59 -7.91
N GLY A 185 -3.32 -10.69 -7.22
CA GLY A 185 -3.65 -10.33 -5.84
C GLY A 185 -3.32 -11.42 -4.82
N VAL A 186 -2.35 -12.30 -5.12
CA VAL A 186 -1.95 -13.43 -4.28
C VAL A 186 -0.55 -13.21 -3.72
N MET A 187 -0.41 -13.37 -2.41
CA MET A 187 0.87 -13.35 -1.70
C MET A 187 1.07 -14.68 -0.95
N GLU A 188 2.25 -15.27 -1.06
CA GLU A 188 2.64 -16.39 -0.22
C GLU A 188 3.30 -15.88 1.07
N ILE A 189 2.85 -16.44 2.19
CA ILE A 189 3.33 -16.11 3.53
C ILE A 189 3.98 -17.36 4.11
N ALA A 190 5.07 -17.19 4.86
CA ALA A 190 5.72 -18.32 5.52
C ALA A 190 4.74 -19.02 6.48
N THR A 191 4.60 -20.34 6.35
CA THR A 191 3.60 -21.16 7.05
C THR A 191 3.71 -21.04 8.57
N TYR A 192 4.91 -20.85 9.12
CA TYR A 192 5.12 -20.66 10.57
C TYR A 192 4.43 -19.40 11.12
N ARG A 193 4.00 -18.47 10.28
CA ARG A 193 3.27 -17.26 10.67
C ARG A 193 1.76 -17.47 10.78
N ALA A 194 1.25 -18.63 10.37
CA ALA A 194 -0.19 -18.88 10.31
C ALA A 194 -0.90 -18.63 11.63
N ALA A 195 -0.33 -19.08 12.76
CA ALA A 195 -0.92 -18.87 14.09
C ALA A 195 -1.01 -17.38 14.46
N TYR A 196 0.08 -16.62 14.20
CA TYR A 196 0.10 -15.18 14.46
C TYR A 196 -0.88 -14.42 13.54
N MET A 197 -0.86 -14.73 12.25
CA MET A 197 -1.79 -14.13 11.28
C MET A 197 -3.25 -14.41 11.63
N THR A 198 -3.57 -15.66 12.02
CA THR A 198 -4.93 -16.02 12.44
C THR A 198 -5.37 -15.21 13.65
N SER A 199 -4.54 -15.13 14.70
CA SER A 199 -4.83 -14.36 15.88
C SER A 199 -5.05 -12.86 15.60
N LEU A 200 -4.19 -12.29 14.76
CA LEU A 200 -4.27 -10.89 14.34
C LEU A 200 -5.56 -10.60 13.56
N LEU A 201 -5.90 -11.45 12.60
CA LEU A 201 -7.07 -11.25 11.74
C LEU A 201 -8.40 -11.50 12.49
N GLU A 202 -8.41 -12.39 13.49
CA GLU A 202 -9.58 -12.61 14.32
C GLU A 202 -9.81 -11.51 15.36
N SER A 203 -8.76 -10.81 15.80
CA SER A 203 -8.83 -9.71 16.77
C SER A 203 -9.00 -8.33 16.12
N GLY A 204 -8.57 -8.16 14.89
CA GLY A 204 -8.61 -6.89 14.16
C GLY A 204 -9.86 -6.75 13.28
N GLY A 205 -10.32 -5.52 13.06
CA GLY A 205 -11.44 -5.20 12.19
C GLY A 205 -11.13 -5.32 10.68
N ILE A 206 -10.04 -6.01 10.32
CA ILE A 206 -9.59 -6.15 8.93
C ILE A 206 -10.49 -7.14 8.19
N PRO A 207 -11.04 -6.82 7.02
CA PRO A 207 -11.95 -7.69 6.28
C PRO A 207 -11.19 -8.79 5.53
N VAL A 208 -10.46 -9.63 6.29
CA VAL A 208 -9.76 -10.82 5.81
C VAL A 208 -10.34 -12.06 6.48
N LYS A 209 -10.90 -12.96 5.66
CA LYS A 209 -11.46 -14.22 6.12
C LYS A 209 -10.35 -15.25 6.30
N VAL A 210 -10.29 -15.90 7.45
CA VAL A 210 -9.42 -17.07 7.67
C VAL A 210 -10.22 -18.34 7.35
N GLU A 211 -9.74 -19.13 6.39
CA GLU A 211 -10.38 -20.39 6.02
C GLU A 211 -10.13 -21.51 7.04
N ASP A 212 -11.04 -22.50 7.05
CA ASP A 212 -10.94 -23.64 7.96
C ASP A 212 -9.66 -24.46 7.76
N SER A 213 -9.10 -24.46 6.55
CA SER A 213 -7.81 -25.06 6.24
C SER A 213 -6.67 -24.51 7.12
N VAL A 214 -6.64 -23.18 7.34
CA VAL A 214 -5.66 -22.51 8.20
C VAL A 214 -5.99 -22.76 9.67
N LYS A 215 -7.27 -22.63 10.05
CA LYS A 215 -7.71 -22.86 11.43
C LYS A 215 -7.41 -24.27 11.91
N ASN A 216 -7.66 -25.27 11.07
CA ASN A 216 -7.35 -26.66 11.37
C ASN A 216 -5.84 -26.87 11.52
N MET A 217 -5.02 -26.25 10.68
CA MET A 217 -3.57 -26.32 10.80
C MET A 217 -3.09 -25.67 12.11
N VAL A 218 -3.58 -24.47 12.42
CA VAL A 218 -3.24 -23.78 13.69
C VAL A 218 -3.75 -24.57 14.89
N GLY A 219 -4.96 -25.15 14.83
CA GLY A 219 -5.53 -26.01 15.86
C GLY A 219 -4.68 -27.25 16.11
N SER A 220 -4.12 -27.86 15.06
CA SER A 220 -3.25 -29.03 15.21
C SER A 220 -1.90 -28.74 15.87
N LEU A 221 -1.47 -27.48 15.97
CA LEU A 221 -0.34 -27.09 16.82
C LEU A 221 -0.64 -27.13 18.32
N GLN A 222 -1.92 -27.04 18.66
CA GLN A 222 -2.41 -27.08 20.06
C GLN A 222 -3.01 -28.46 20.43
N ASP A 223 -3.15 -29.35 19.46
CA ASP A 223 -3.68 -30.68 19.64
C ASP A 223 -2.68 -31.54 20.41
N ASP A 224 -3.18 -32.34 21.36
CA ASP A 224 -2.37 -33.20 22.24
C ASP A 224 -1.58 -34.30 21.51
N GLY A 225 -1.67 -34.37 20.18
CA GLY A 225 -0.84 -35.21 19.34
C GLY A 225 -1.04 -36.72 19.59
N GLU A 226 -0.12 -37.51 19.05
CA GLU A 226 -0.09 -38.95 19.38
C GLU A 226 0.41 -39.15 20.80
N PRO A 227 -0.16 -40.08 21.56
CA PRO A 227 0.27 -40.36 22.91
C PRO A 227 1.76 -40.73 22.94
N CYS A 228 2.46 -40.22 23.92
CA CYS A 228 3.87 -40.52 24.12
C CYS A 228 4.03 -42.06 24.27
N PRO A 229 4.97 -42.69 23.55
CA PRO A 229 5.14 -44.13 23.61
C PRO A 229 5.62 -44.59 25.01
N ALA A 230 5.10 -45.71 25.46
CA ALA A 230 5.61 -46.34 26.68
C ALA A 230 7.07 -46.82 26.50
N PRO A 231 7.93 -46.70 27.48
CA PRO A 231 7.68 -46.24 28.87
C PRO A 231 7.92 -44.73 29.10
N LEU A 232 8.11 -43.92 28.04
CA LEU A 232 8.46 -42.49 28.13
C LEU A 232 7.32 -41.69 28.78
N ASP A 233 6.07 -42.10 28.58
CA ASP A 233 4.88 -41.50 29.19
C ASP A 233 4.94 -41.44 30.71
N GLN A 234 5.65 -42.40 31.36
CA GLN A 234 5.86 -42.45 32.80
C GLN A 234 7.13 -41.71 33.26
N LEU A 235 8.04 -41.43 32.37
CA LEU A 235 9.33 -40.81 32.67
C LEU A 235 9.31 -39.29 32.47
N LEU A 236 8.51 -38.81 31.53
CA LEU A 236 8.42 -37.38 31.23
C LEU A 236 7.58 -36.62 32.26
N ARG A 237 8.11 -35.50 32.71
CA ARG A 237 7.32 -34.55 33.52
C ARG A 237 6.25 -33.86 32.65
N PRO A 238 5.16 -33.34 33.26
CA PRO A 238 4.07 -32.75 32.47
C PRO A 238 4.48 -31.66 31.50
N TYR A 239 5.48 -30.83 31.81
CA TYR A 239 5.98 -29.82 30.88
C TYR A 239 6.81 -30.44 29.74
N GLN A 240 7.59 -31.50 30.04
CA GLN A 240 8.34 -32.24 29.02
C GLN A 240 7.39 -32.98 28.03
N MET A 241 6.31 -33.53 28.56
CA MET A 241 5.26 -34.13 27.76
C MET A 241 4.65 -33.11 26.80
N ARG A 242 4.32 -31.91 27.27
CA ARG A 242 3.83 -30.83 26.39
C ARG A 242 4.87 -30.44 25.31
N GLY A 243 6.14 -30.35 25.67
CA GLY A 243 7.21 -30.10 24.71
C GLY A 243 7.34 -31.17 23.64
N PHE A 244 7.23 -32.46 24.05
CA PHE A 244 7.23 -33.59 23.13
C PHE A 244 6.03 -33.54 22.16
N MET A 245 4.83 -33.35 22.65
CA MET A 245 3.62 -33.24 21.81
C MET A 245 3.71 -32.05 20.83
N TRP A 246 4.23 -30.92 21.30
CA TRP A 246 4.47 -29.76 20.45
C TRP A 246 5.49 -30.04 19.34
N MET A 247 6.60 -30.74 19.64
CA MET A 247 7.57 -31.15 18.62
C MET A 247 6.98 -32.10 17.59
N GLN A 248 6.14 -33.05 18.02
CA GLN A 248 5.39 -33.93 17.09
C GLN A 248 4.44 -33.14 16.18
N ALA A 249 3.76 -32.11 16.72
CA ALA A 249 2.90 -31.26 15.90
C ALA A 249 3.71 -30.50 14.86
N LEU A 250 4.89 -29.97 15.22
CA LEU A 250 5.78 -29.32 14.27
C LEU A 250 6.26 -30.27 13.17
N ASP A 251 6.64 -31.50 13.53
CA ASP A 251 7.09 -32.51 12.56
C ASP A 251 5.98 -32.86 11.56
N ARG A 252 4.76 -33.10 12.03
CA ARG A 252 3.58 -33.34 11.16
C ARG A 252 3.31 -32.19 10.19
N LEU A 253 3.57 -30.97 10.61
CA LEU A 253 3.37 -29.76 9.81
C LEU A 253 4.60 -29.39 8.97
N HIS A 254 5.66 -30.17 9.03
CA HIS A 254 6.96 -29.90 8.39
C HIS A 254 7.51 -28.53 8.78
N MET A 255 7.34 -28.16 10.06
CA MET A 255 7.79 -26.88 10.61
C MET A 255 8.98 -27.08 11.54
N GLY A 256 9.92 -26.14 11.55
CA GLY A 256 10.97 -26.09 12.56
C GLY A 256 10.51 -25.41 13.85
N GLY A 257 11.23 -25.62 14.95
CA GLY A 257 10.97 -24.98 16.22
C GLY A 257 12.22 -24.81 17.07
N ILE A 258 12.12 -23.97 18.10
CA ILE A 258 13.19 -23.73 19.07
C ILE A 258 12.67 -24.10 20.47
N LEU A 259 13.25 -25.14 21.08
CA LEU A 259 12.97 -25.49 22.46
C LEU A 259 13.86 -24.65 23.41
N ALA A 260 13.32 -23.56 23.90
CA ALA A 260 14.03 -22.52 24.67
C ALA A 260 13.89 -22.66 26.19
N ASP A 261 13.67 -23.88 26.72
CA ASP A 261 13.61 -24.14 28.14
C ASP A 261 14.92 -23.81 28.86
N ASP A 262 14.89 -23.50 30.15
CA ASP A 262 16.07 -23.25 30.96
C ASP A 262 17.01 -24.46 31.02
N MET A 263 18.29 -24.20 31.33
CA MET A 263 19.30 -25.26 31.47
C MET A 263 18.91 -26.18 32.64
N GLY A 264 19.11 -27.48 32.44
CA GLY A 264 18.81 -28.49 33.48
C GLY A 264 17.39 -29.04 33.46
N LEU A 265 16.47 -28.53 32.65
CA LEU A 265 15.10 -29.02 32.54
C LEU A 265 14.92 -30.29 31.69
N GLY A 266 16.03 -30.89 31.26
CA GLY A 266 15.99 -32.18 30.56
C GLY A 266 15.50 -32.13 29.13
N LYS A 267 15.87 -31.06 28.36
CA LYS A 267 15.56 -30.92 26.94
C LYS A 267 15.95 -32.13 26.09
N THR A 268 17.10 -32.73 26.41
CA THR A 268 17.59 -33.93 25.70
C THR A 268 16.60 -35.07 25.78
N LEU A 269 15.96 -35.29 26.92
CA LEU A 269 14.97 -36.36 27.10
C LEU A 269 13.69 -36.11 26.32
N GLN A 270 13.36 -34.85 26.02
CA GLN A 270 12.19 -34.49 25.20
C GLN A 270 12.44 -34.74 23.70
N VAL A 271 13.72 -34.63 23.25
CA VAL A 271 14.09 -34.70 21.83
C VAL A 271 14.44 -36.12 21.37
N ILE A 272 14.93 -36.96 22.29
CA ILE A 272 15.28 -38.36 22.01
C ILE A 272 14.03 -39.22 21.94
#